data_b946351b267c6eb1e16fd617a704e9c8
#
_entry.id   b946351b267c6eb1e16fd617a704e9c8
#
_cell.length_a   1.000
_cell.length_b   1.000
_cell.length_c   1.000
_cell.angle_alpha   90.00
_cell.angle_beta   90.00
_cell.angle_gamma   90.00
#
_symmetry.space_group_name_H-M   'P 1'
#
loop_
_entity.id
_entity.type
_entity.pdbx_description
1 polymer ?
#
loop_
_entity_poly.entity_id
_entity_poly.type
_entity_poly.pdbx_seq_one_letter_code
_entity_poly.pdbx_strand_id
1 'polypeptide(L)'
;MMAENTVLEVQELTREFTRRGKPFAAVDHVDFRLGQGEFVAIVGRSGNGKSTLLNLITGLLKPTSGSIDLDGNDVTRLNDKQMSVVRNRIVGFVTQSQTLLPHLTAPDNVILPSVLCNGKTAQRDVEIPADSSDAKSVEETVSDASSEQTVDDGLPDVIAAAPVSKTHNDPVQDHAMERAHALLRRLQVDDLAECYPKELSGGEMRRVSIARALMNGPKLLIADEPTGDLDAESTAI
;
A
#
# COMPACT_ATOMS: atom_id res chain seq x y z
N MET A 1 -18.84 -27.72 -7.61
CA MET A 1 -17.54 -27.09 -7.29
C MET A 1 -17.87 -25.74 -6.71
N MET A 2 -17.62 -25.51 -5.42
CA MET A 2 -17.76 -24.16 -4.85
C MET A 2 -16.67 -23.31 -5.47
N ALA A 3 -17.03 -22.12 -5.99
CA ALA A 3 -16.04 -21.15 -6.45
C ALA A 3 -15.11 -20.87 -5.27
N GLU A 4 -13.86 -21.28 -5.37
CA GLU A 4 -12.83 -20.90 -4.42
C GLU A 4 -12.83 -19.38 -4.36
N ASN A 5 -12.95 -18.85 -3.14
CA ASN A 5 -13.03 -17.41 -2.90
C ASN A 5 -11.61 -16.82 -3.08
N THR A 6 -11.20 -16.69 -4.34
CA THR A 6 -9.88 -16.18 -4.72
C THR A 6 -9.80 -14.70 -4.38
N VAL A 7 -8.81 -14.32 -3.59
CA VAL A 7 -8.56 -12.92 -3.19
C VAL A 7 -7.53 -12.26 -4.10
N LEU A 8 -6.57 -13.04 -4.61
CA LEU A 8 -5.55 -12.57 -5.54
C LEU A 8 -5.33 -13.63 -6.61
N GLU A 9 -5.35 -13.20 -7.87
CA GLU A 9 -4.91 -13.99 -9.01
C GLU A 9 -3.92 -13.18 -9.84
N VAL A 10 -2.80 -13.82 -10.17
CA VAL A 10 -1.73 -13.24 -10.97
C VAL A 10 -1.50 -14.16 -12.16
N GLN A 11 -1.50 -13.60 -13.39
CA GLN A 11 -1.39 -14.37 -14.62
C GLN A 11 -0.33 -13.77 -15.53
N GLU A 12 0.65 -14.58 -15.94
CA GLU A 12 1.73 -14.23 -16.89
C GLU A 12 2.42 -12.91 -16.55
N LEU A 13 2.52 -12.58 -15.24
CA LEU A 13 2.96 -11.28 -14.78
C LEU A 13 4.45 -11.08 -15.08
N THR A 14 4.75 -10.02 -15.83
CA THR A 14 6.12 -9.68 -16.20
C THR A 14 6.40 -8.21 -15.92
N ARG A 15 7.58 -7.93 -15.35
CA ARG A 15 8.10 -6.57 -15.24
C ARG A 15 9.55 -6.49 -15.67
N GLU A 16 9.78 -5.75 -16.74
CA GLU A 16 11.09 -5.46 -17.28
C GLU A 16 11.59 -4.09 -16.83
N PHE A 17 12.89 -3.99 -16.64
CA PHE A 17 13.63 -2.75 -16.42
C PHE A 17 14.81 -2.68 -17.38
N THR A 18 15.30 -1.47 -17.63
CA THR A 18 16.52 -1.26 -18.39
C THR A 18 17.68 -0.96 -17.44
N ARG A 19 18.75 -1.74 -17.54
CA ARG A 19 19.99 -1.53 -16.78
C ARG A 19 21.18 -1.46 -17.74
N ARG A 20 21.87 -0.33 -17.78
CA ARG A 20 23.03 -0.08 -18.69
C ARG A 20 22.66 -0.34 -20.15
N GLY A 21 21.49 0.10 -20.58
CA GLY A 21 21.00 -0.07 -21.95
C GLY A 21 20.55 -1.51 -22.32
N LYS A 22 20.53 -2.43 -21.36
CA LYS A 22 20.05 -3.81 -21.57
C LYS A 22 18.77 -4.06 -20.78
N PRO A 23 17.72 -4.60 -21.41
CA PRO A 23 16.52 -5.02 -20.70
C PRO A 23 16.82 -6.22 -19.81
N PHE A 24 16.18 -6.30 -18.65
CA PHE A 24 16.15 -7.48 -17.80
C PHE A 24 14.79 -7.58 -17.11
N ALA A 25 14.26 -8.78 -17.00
CA ALA A 25 13.02 -9.04 -16.29
C ALA A 25 13.32 -9.21 -14.80
N ALA A 26 12.75 -8.35 -13.97
CA ALA A 26 12.80 -8.50 -12.51
C ALA A 26 11.71 -9.46 -12.01
N VAL A 27 10.59 -9.52 -12.74
CA VAL A 27 9.52 -10.50 -12.60
C VAL A 27 9.27 -11.02 -14.01
N ASP A 28 9.23 -12.35 -14.16
CA ASP A 28 9.20 -13.00 -15.48
C ASP A 28 8.15 -14.10 -15.51
N HIS A 29 7.04 -13.86 -16.21
CA HIS A 29 5.91 -14.77 -16.43
C HIS A 29 5.44 -15.51 -15.16
N VAL A 30 5.15 -14.73 -14.09
CA VAL A 30 4.76 -15.28 -12.80
C VAL A 30 3.25 -15.52 -12.76
N ASP A 31 2.87 -16.75 -12.39
CA ASP A 31 1.50 -17.18 -12.17
C ASP A 31 1.32 -17.68 -10.75
N PHE A 32 0.32 -17.18 -10.03
CA PHE A 32 -0.13 -17.78 -8.78
C PHE A 32 -1.51 -17.27 -8.36
N ARG A 33 -2.14 -18.00 -7.43
CA ARG A 33 -3.43 -17.65 -6.82
C ARG A 33 -3.32 -17.71 -5.31
N LEU A 34 -4.13 -16.89 -4.65
CA LEU A 34 -4.29 -16.89 -3.20
C LEU A 34 -5.77 -16.85 -2.86
N GLY A 35 -6.24 -17.85 -2.15
CA GLY A 35 -7.61 -17.93 -1.62
C GLY A 35 -7.77 -17.19 -0.29
N GLN A 36 -9.02 -17.01 0.11
CA GLN A 36 -9.34 -16.40 1.40
C GLN A 36 -8.83 -17.28 2.56
N GLY A 37 -8.09 -16.67 3.50
CA GLY A 37 -7.54 -17.34 4.66
C GLY A 37 -6.25 -18.12 4.38
N GLU A 38 -5.74 -18.11 3.15
CA GLU A 38 -4.46 -18.70 2.82
C GLU A 38 -3.29 -17.81 3.24
N PHE A 39 -2.16 -18.45 3.51
CA PHE A 39 -0.89 -17.79 3.79
C PHE A 39 0.16 -18.26 2.78
N VAL A 40 0.82 -17.32 2.12
CA VAL A 40 1.90 -17.58 1.15
C VAL A 40 3.15 -16.82 1.55
N ALA A 41 4.29 -17.51 1.62
CA ALA A 41 5.60 -16.92 1.83
C ALA A 41 6.39 -16.91 0.51
N ILE A 42 6.78 -15.71 0.05
CA ILE A 42 7.65 -15.53 -1.10
C ILE A 42 9.10 -15.51 -0.63
N VAL A 43 9.83 -16.58 -0.92
CA VAL A 43 11.22 -16.74 -0.49
C VAL A 43 12.18 -16.62 -1.65
N GLY A 44 13.40 -16.15 -1.40
CA GLY A 44 14.43 -16.02 -2.41
C GLY A 44 15.53 -15.06 -1.99
N ARG A 45 16.66 -15.08 -2.72
CA ARG A 45 17.83 -14.20 -2.46
C ARG A 45 17.45 -12.74 -2.66
N SER A 46 18.20 -11.84 -2.00
CA SER A 46 18.07 -10.39 -2.26
C SER A 46 18.30 -10.10 -3.75
N GLY A 47 17.52 -9.17 -4.31
CA GLY A 47 17.56 -8.81 -5.73
C GLY A 47 16.76 -9.72 -6.68
N ASN A 48 16.11 -10.79 -6.19
CA ASN A 48 15.31 -11.70 -7.03
C ASN A 48 13.86 -11.20 -7.29
N GLY A 49 13.61 -9.91 -7.23
CA GLY A 49 12.33 -9.34 -7.66
C GLY A 49 11.18 -9.47 -6.65
N LYS A 50 11.39 -9.97 -5.42
CA LYS A 50 10.32 -10.12 -4.41
C LYS A 50 9.57 -8.81 -4.15
N SER A 51 10.26 -7.76 -3.74
CA SER A 51 9.66 -6.44 -3.51
C SER A 51 9.08 -5.83 -4.79
N THR A 52 9.65 -6.14 -5.97
CA THR A 52 9.06 -5.75 -7.26
C THR A 52 7.71 -6.41 -7.46
N LEU A 53 7.60 -7.73 -7.19
CA LEU A 53 6.34 -8.46 -7.27
C LEU A 53 5.29 -7.89 -6.29
N LEU A 54 5.67 -7.61 -5.04
CA LEU A 54 4.77 -7.00 -4.05
C LEU A 54 4.31 -5.60 -4.50
N ASN A 55 5.20 -4.79 -5.09
CA ASN A 55 4.86 -3.48 -5.62
C ASN A 55 3.93 -3.55 -6.86
N LEU A 56 4.03 -4.60 -7.68
CA LEU A 56 3.10 -4.85 -8.78
C LEU A 56 1.70 -5.20 -8.23
N ILE A 57 1.62 -6.13 -7.29
CA ILE A 57 0.35 -6.54 -6.67
C ILE A 57 -0.35 -5.37 -5.98
N THR A 58 0.40 -4.51 -5.29
CA THR A 58 -0.14 -3.32 -4.64
C THR A 58 -0.43 -2.17 -5.61
N GLY A 59 -0.09 -2.31 -6.90
CA GLY A 59 -0.24 -1.27 -7.92
C GLY A 59 0.61 -0.02 -7.68
N LEU A 60 1.67 -0.12 -6.88
CA LEU A 60 2.71 0.91 -6.77
C LEU A 60 3.62 0.90 -7.99
N LEU A 61 3.63 -0.19 -8.73
CA LEU A 61 4.35 -0.37 -9.99
C LEU A 61 3.40 -1.01 -11.00
N LYS A 62 3.45 -0.55 -12.25
CA LYS A 62 2.68 -1.15 -13.35
C LYS A 62 3.46 -2.30 -13.98
N PRO A 63 2.81 -3.41 -14.36
CA PRO A 63 3.46 -4.49 -15.08
C PRO A 63 3.82 -4.08 -16.52
N THR A 64 4.79 -4.78 -17.13
CA THR A 64 5.08 -4.69 -18.56
C THR A 64 4.06 -5.50 -19.34
N SER A 65 3.68 -6.68 -18.82
CA SER A 65 2.64 -7.57 -19.37
C SER A 65 2.05 -8.45 -18.28
N GLY A 66 0.99 -9.20 -18.61
CA GLY A 66 0.24 -10.01 -17.67
C GLY A 66 -0.87 -9.24 -16.97
N SER A 67 -1.57 -9.90 -16.04
CA SER A 67 -2.69 -9.32 -15.33
C SER A 67 -2.66 -9.64 -13.85
N ILE A 68 -3.33 -8.79 -13.06
CA ILE A 68 -3.52 -8.96 -11.62
C ILE A 68 -4.99 -8.73 -11.33
N ASP A 69 -5.65 -9.73 -10.77
CA ASP A 69 -7.01 -9.61 -10.23
C ASP A 69 -6.96 -9.57 -8.70
N LEU A 70 -7.60 -8.57 -8.11
CA LEU A 70 -7.79 -8.44 -6.68
C LEU A 70 -9.29 -8.48 -6.36
N ASP A 71 -9.71 -9.54 -5.69
CA ASP A 71 -11.10 -9.72 -5.23
C ASP A 71 -12.12 -9.60 -6.39
N GLY A 72 -11.79 -10.20 -7.56
CA GLY A 72 -12.62 -10.18 -8.76
C GLY A 72 -12.49 -8.92 -9.61
N ASN A 73 -11.49 -8.07 -9.36
CA ASN A 73 -11.26 -6.84 -10.11
C ASN A 73 -9.89 -6.86 -10.79
N ASP A 74 -9.85 -6.76 -12.13
CA ASP A 74 -8.60 -6.55 -12.86
C ASP A 74 -8.04 -5.16 -12.53
N VAL A 75 -6.98 -5.14 -11.71
CA VAL A 75 -6.34 -3.90 -11.26
C VAL A 75 -5.28 -3.39 -12.23
N THR A 76 -4.92 -4.16 -13.24
CA THR A 76 -3.87 -3.84 -14.20
C THR A 76 -4.20 -2.59 -15.02
N ARG A 77 -5.50 -2.41 -15.31
CA ARG A 77 -6.03 -1.32 -16.16
C ARG A 77 -6.44 -0.09 -15.38
N LEU A 78 -6.42 -0.14 -14.05
CA LEU A 78 -6.83 0.97 -13.21
C LEU A 78 -5.85 2.14 -13.30
N ASN A 79 -6.39 3.36 -13.29
CA ASN A 79 -5.58 4.54 -13.07
C ASN A 79 -5.20 4.70 -11.59
N ASP A 80 -4.26 5.61 -11.28
CA ASP A 80 -3.73 5.76 -9.92
C ASP A 80 -4.80 6.11 -8.88
N LYS A 81 -5.82 6.88 -9.28
CA LYS A 81 -6.94 7.25 -8.39
C LYS A 81 -7.82 6.04 -8.07
N GLN A 82 -8.16 5.22 -9.06
CA GLN A 82 -8.92 4.00 -8.87
C GLN A 82 -8.11 2.99 -8.04
N MET A 83 -6.82 2.83 -8.39
CA MET A 83 -5.94 1.93 -7.66
C MET A 83 -5.73 2.35 -6.19
N SER A 84 -5.71 3.66 -5.90
CA SER A 84 -5.62 4.14 -4.52
C SER A 84 -6.82 3.73 -3.67
N VAL A 85 -8.02 3.70 -4.26
CA VAL A 85 -9.24 3.23 -3.58
C VAL A 85 -9.18 1.72 -3.33
N VAL A 86 -8.74 0.94 -4.33
CA VAL A 86 -8.57 -0.51 -4.20
C VAL A 86 -7.54 -0.83 -3.11
N ARG A 87 -6.36 -0.19 -3.14
CA ARG A 87 -5.34 -0.35 -2.08
C ARG A 87 -5.92 -0.08 -0.70
N ASN A 88 -6.62 1.03 -0.55
CA ASN A 88 -7.13 1.44 0.75
C ASN A 88 -8.19 0.48 1.31
N ARG A 89 -9.03 -0.12 0.44
CA ARG A 89 -10.14 -1.00 0.84
C ARG A 89 -9.76 -2.47 0.94
N ILE A 90 -8.90 -2.95 0.05
CA ILE A 90 -8.65 -4.39 -0.13
C ILE A 90 -7.28 -4.79 0.41
N VAL A 91 -6.27 -3.91 0.30
CA VAL A 91 -4.88 -4.26 0.61
C VAL A 91 -4.39 -3.58 1.87
N GLY A 92 -3.92 -4.35 2.84
CA GLY A 92 -3.06 -3.88 3.93
C GLY A 92 -1.60 -4.10 3.54
N PHE A 93 -0.78 -3.05 3.55
CA PHE A 93 0.62 -3.17 3.16
C PHE A 93 1.55 -2.74 4.29
N VAL A 94 2.40 -3.66 4.72
CA VAL A 94 3.49 -3.42 5.68
C VAL A 94 4.79 -3.41 4.89
N THR A 95 5.35 -2.22 4.71
CA THR A 95 6.61 -2.01 3.96
C THR A 95 7.83 -2.39 4.80
N GLN A 96 8.94 -2.73 4.16
CA GLN A 96 10.23 -3.00 4.81
C GLN A 96 10.70 -1.82 5.65
N SER A 97 10.68 -0.60 5.10
CA SER A 97 10.94 0.63 5.86
C SER A 97 9.67 1.10 6.56
N GLN A 98 9.80 1.41 7.84
CA GLN A 98 8.68 1.90 8.65
C GLN A 98 8.36 3.33 8.23
N THR A 99 7.22 3.49 7.54
CA THR A 99 6.77 4.77 6.96
C THR A 99 5.73 5.47 7.83
N LEU A 100 5.95 5.50 9.16
CA LEU A 100 5.08 6.28 10.06
C LEU A 100 5.33 7.77 9.86
N LEU A 101 4.27 8.56 9.91
CA LEU A 101 4.38 10.02 9.84
C LEU A 101 4.92 10.55 11.18
N PRO A 102 6.09 11.25 11.18
CA PRO A 102 6.80 11.58 12.41
C PRO A 102 6.10 12.60 13.31
N HIS A 103 5.11 13.33 12.77
CA HIS A 103 4.36 14.37 13.47
C HIS A 103 2.99 13.88 14.00
N LEU A 104 2.68 12.62 13.82
CA LEU A 104 1.46 11.98 14.30
C LEU A 104 1.79 10.98 15.39
N THR A 105 0.91 10.88 16.40
CA THR A 105 0.99 9.84 17.45
C THR A 105 0.77 8.44 16.86
N ALA A 106 0.97 7.39 17.65
CA ALA A 106 0.74 6.03 17.21
C ALA A 106 -0.71 5.80 16.73
N PRO A 107 -1.79 6.16 17.49
CA PRO A 107 -3.17 6.03 17.01
C PRO A 107 -3.45 6.88 15.76
N ASP A 108 -2.94 8.12 15.71
CA ASP A 108 -3.14 9.01 14.56
C ASP A 108 -2.53 8.42 13.28
N ASN A 109 -1.38 7.75 13.38
CA ASN A 109 -0.81 7.00 12.28
C ASN A 109 -1.71 5.83 11.86
N VAL A 110 -2.32 5.13 12.82
CA VAL A 110 -3.16 3.96 12.55
C VAL A 110 -4.46 4.35 11.86
N ILE A 111 -5.11 5.46 12.24
CA ILE A 111 -6.39 5.89 11.64
C ILE A 111 -6.26 6.47 10.23
N LEU A 112 -5.06 6.86 9.78
CA LEU A 112 -4.84 7.51 8.47
C LEU A 112 -5.60 6.86 7.31
N PRO A 113 -5.56 5.51 7.11
CA PRO A 113 -6.27 4.89 6.01
C PRO A 113 -7.77 5.13 6.04
N SER A 114 -8.39 5.17 7.21
CA SER A 114 -9.84 5.41 7.36
C SER A 114 -10.21 6.86 7.08
N VAL A 115 -9.40 7.82 7.56
CA VAL A 115 -9.61 9.25 7.32
C VAL A 115 -9.47 9.60 5.84
N LEU A 116 -8.47 9.03 5.16
CA LEU A 116 -8.26 9.24 3.73
C LEU A 116 -9.39 8.65 2.87
N CYS A 117 -10.08 7.61 3.33
CA CYS A 117 -11.25 7.04 2.66
C CYS A 117 -12.50 7.91 2.82
N ASN A 118 -12.68 8.55 3.97
CA ASN A 118 -13.87 9.36 4.29
C ASN A 118 -13.83 10.77 3.68
N GLY A 119 -12.71 11.20 3.12
CA GLY A 119 -12.62 12.43 2.32
C GLY A 119 -13.50 12.32 1.07
N LYS A 120 -13.94 13.46 0.50
CA LYS A 120 -14.91 13.62 -0.62
C LYS A 120 -14.78 12.66 -1.82
N THR A 121 -13.79 11.78 -1.83
CA THR A 121 -13.56 10.73 -2.84
C THR A 121 -14.31 9.42 -2.53
N ALA A 122 -14.74 9.20 -1.28
CA ALA A 122 -15.44 7.98 -0.85
C ALA A 122 -16.93 7.99 -1.21
N GLN A 123 -17.53 9.15 -1.53
CA GLN A 123 -18.95 9.31 -1.85
C GLN A 123 -19.28 9.29 -3.36
N ARG A 124 -18.29 9.17 -4.22
CA ARG A 124 -18.55 8.81 -5.62
C ARG A 124 -18.19 7.35 -5.75
N ASP A 125 -19.23 6.54 -5.95
CA ASP A 125 -19.09 5.17 -6.43
C ASP A 125 -18.09 5.23 -7.60
N VAL A 126 -16.84 4.83 -7.36
CA VAL A 126 -15.93 4.53 -8.45
C VAL A 126 -16.47 3.21 -8.96
N GLU A 127 -17.39 3.28 -9.92
CA GLU A 127 -17.76 2.13 -10.72
C GLU A 127 -16.45 1.61 -11.32
N ILE A 128 -16.01 0.47 -10.81
CA ILE A 128 -14.95 -0.29 -11.45
C ILE A 128 -15.63 -0.86 -12.70
N PRO A 129 -15.22 -0.45 -13.92
CA PRO A 129 -15.90 -0.90 -15.12
C PRO A 129 -15.80 -2.43 -15.18
N ALA A 130 -16.94 -3.11 -15.04
CA ALA A 130 -17.04 -4.49 -15.46
C ALA A 130 -16.93 -4.47 -16.99
N ASP A 131 -15.81 -4.97 -17.49
CA ASP A 131 -15.54 -5.28 -18.90
C ASP A 131 -15.82 -4.15 -19.91
N SER A 132 -14.77 -3.48 -20.39
CA SER A 132 -14.85 -2.62 -21.58
C SER A 132 -13.94 -3.13 -22.67
N SER A 133 -14.54 -3.88 -23.59
CA SER A 133 -14.00 -4.27 -24.88
C SER A 133 -14.01 -3.10 -25.88
N ASP A 134 -13.40 -1.96 -25.58
CA ASP A 134 -13.20 -0.89 -26.56
C ASP A 134 -11.88 -0.15 -26.28
N ALA A 135 -10.80 -0.73 -26.76
CA ALA A 135 -9.50 -0.07 -26.85
C ALA A 135 -9.46 0.80 -28.10
N LYS A 136 -9.75 2.08 -27.99
CA LYS A 136 -9.33 3.07 -28.99
C LYS A 136 -7.92 3.55 -28.64
N SER A 137 -6.99 3.19 -29.52
CA SER A 137 -5.63 3.69 -29.58
C SER A 137 -5.60 5.22 -29.69
N VAL A 138 -4.99 5.87 -28.72
CA VAL A 138 -4.57 7.26 -28.82
C VAL A 138 -3.05 7.25 -28.96
N GLU A 139 -2.57 7.53 -30.18
CA GLU A 139 -1.17 7.82 -30.47
C GLU A 139 -0.81 9.17 -29.85
N GLU A 140 0.02 9.17 -28.82
CA GLU A 140 0.71 10.37 -28.37
C GLU A 140 1.98 10.59 -29.18
N THR A 141 1.95 11.63 -30.03
CA THR A 141 3.13 12.17 -30.70
C THR A 141 4.01 12.88 -29.68
N VAL A 142 5.18 12.32 -29.40
CA VAL A 142 6.24 12.97 -28.65
C VAL A 142 6.97 13.94 -29.59
N SER A 143 6.82 15.24 -29.35
CA SER A 143 7.65 16.28 -29.96
C SER A 143 8.79 16.65 -29.02
N ASP A 144 10.03 16.37 -29.44
CA ASP A 144 11.25 16.86 -28.84
C ASP A 144 11.26 18.40 -28.76
N ALA A 145 11.48 18.93 -27.59
CA ALA A 145 11.96 20.31 -27.41
C ALA A 145 12.95 20.35 -26.25
N SER A 146 14.21 20.29 -26.59
CA SER A 146 15.34 20.65 -25.74
C SER A 146 15.34 22.14 -25.45
N SER A 147 15.23 22.54 -24.18
CA SER A 147 15.73 23.82 -23.68
C SER A 147 16.12 23.69 -22.22
N GLU A 148 17.42 23.77 -21.97
CA GLU A 148 18.03 23.94 -20.65
C GLU A 148 17.51 25.25 -20.02
N GLN A 149 16.85 25.14 -18.88
CA GLN A 149 16.69 26.26 -17.95
C GLN A 149 17.11 25.81 -16.56
N THR A 150 18.18 26.44 -16.09
CA THR A 150 18.65 26.43 -14.72
C THR A 150 17.54 26.96 -13.82
N VAL A 151 17.04 26.12 -12.92
CA VAL A 151 16.04 26.52 -11.91
C VAL A 151 16.76 26.71 -10.59
N ASP A 152 16.65 27.92 -10.09
CA ASP A 152 17.04 28.39 -8.77
C ASP A 152 16.33 27.58 -7.69
N ASP A 153 17.12 27.02 -6.73
CA ASP A 153 16.65 26.23 -5.61
C ASP A 153 15.97 27.08 -4.53
N GLY A 154 14.78 27.58 -4.87
CA GLY A 154 13.85 28.11 -3.89
C GLY A 154 12.89 27.02 -3.42
N LEU A 155 13.22 26.30 -2.35
CA LEU A 155 12.23 25.47 -1.64
C LEU A 155 11.09 26.38 -1.17
N PRO A 156 9.82 26.10 -1.56
CA PRO A 156 8.70 26.79 -0.94
C PRO A 156 8.63 26.38 0.52
N ASP A 157 8.47 27.37 1.37
CA ASP A 157 8.28 27.25 2.82
C ASP A 157 7.35 26.09 3.17
N VAL A 158 7.86 25.19 4.00
CA VAL A 158 7.12 24.10 4.61
C VAL A 158 5.82 24.66 5.17
N ILE A 159 4.70 24.26 4.59
CA ILE A 159 3.39 24.48 5.18
C ILE A 159 3.45 23.80 6.54
N ALA A 160 3.64 24.62 7.58
CA ALA A 160 3.55 24.16 8.95
C ALA A 160 2.15 23.54 9.10
N ALA A 161 2.10 22.22 9.22
CA ALA A 161 0.87 21.52 9.52
C ALA A 161 0.38 22.08 10.86
N ALA A 162 -0.69 22.87 10.80
CA ALA A 162 -1.38 23.30 11.99
C ALA A 162 -1.76 22.05 12.79
N PRO A 163 -1.61 22.05 14.12
CA PRO A 163 -2.03 20.93 14.94
C PRO A 163 -3.50 20.66 14.60
N VAL A 164 -3.83 19.40 14.30
CA VAL A 164 -5.21 18.97 14.08
C VAL A 164 -5.96 19.36 15.35
N SER A 165 -6.70 20.46 15.30
CA SER A 165 -7.44 20.96 16.45
C SER A 165 -8.46 19.90 16.83
N LYS A 166 -8.42 19.46 18.09
CA LYS A 166 -9.42 18.60 18.76
C LYS A 166 -10.77 19.31 18.82
N THR A 167 -11.43 19.50 17.67
CA THR A 167 -12.78 20.07 17.59
C THR A 167 -13.51 19.40 16.45
N HIS A 168 -14.14 18.30 16.76
CA HIS A 168 -15.53 17.95 16.41
C HIS A 168 -15.75 16.48 16.76
N ASN A 169 -16.77 16.21 17.58
CA ASN A 169 -17.37 14.90 17.78
C ASN A 169 -18.00 14.45 16.46
N ASP A 170 -17.19 13.93 15.55
CA ASP A 170 -17.67 13.18 14.39
C ASP A 170 -17.73 11.71 14.83
N PRO A 171 -18.94 11.11 14.98
CA PRO A 171 -19.08 9.74 15.44
C PRO A 171 -18.28 8.73 14.60
N VAL A 172 -18.00 9.03 13.35
CA VAL A 172 -17.18 8.20 12.44
C VAL A 172 -15.71 8.23 12.88
N GLN A 173 -15.23 9.38 13.34
CA GLN A 173 -13.84 9.55 13.78
C GLN A 173 -13.64 8.90 15.15
N ASP A 174 -14.63 8.96 16.03
CA ASP A 174 -14.60 8.30 17.34
C ASP A 174 -14.52 6.77 17.17
N HIS A 175 -15.32 6.17 16.30
CA HIS A 175 -15.25 4.74 16.00
C HIS A 175 -13.90 4.32 15.36
N ALA A 176 -13.32 5.17 14.50
CA ALA A 176 -12.01 4.91 13.94
C ALA A 176 -10.92 4.90 15.01
N MET A 177 -10.98 5.83 15.96
CA MET A 177 -10.02 5.91 17.06
C MET A 177 -10.17 4.72 18.02
N GLU A 178 -11.40 4.33 18.38
CA GLU A 178 -11.65 3.12 19.18
C GLU A 178 -11.07 1.86 18.53
N ARG A 179 -11.26 1.71 17.22
CA ARG A 179 -10.69 0.61 16.44
C ARG A 179 -9.16 0.66 16.44
N ALA A 180 -8.56 1.85 16.29
CA ALA A 180 -7.10 2.00 16.33
C ALA A 180 -6.55 1.54 17.69
N HIS A 181 -7.13 1.97 18.79
CA HIS A 181 -6.75 1.51 20.13
C HIS A 181 -6.95 -0.01 20.30
N ALA A 182 -8.04 -0.57 19.77
CA ALA A 182 -8.26 -2.02 19.81
C ALA A 182 -7.16 -2.80 19.05
N LEU A 183 -6.70 -2.28 17.90
CA LEU A 183 -5.59 -2.87 17.15
C LEU A 183 -4.26 -2.74 17.90
N LEU A 184 -3.98 -1.55 18.46
CA LEU A 184 -2.77 -1.32 19.25
C LEU A 184 -2.71 -2.22 20.48
N ARG A 185 -3.84 -2.43 21.19
CA ARG A 185 -3.94 -3.38 22.32
C ARG A 185 -3.63 -4.81 21.88
N ARG A 186 -4.20 -5.26 20.76
CA ARG A 186 -3.93 -6.61 20.23
C ARG A 186 -2.46 -6.82 19.87
N LEU A 187 -1.77 -5.75 19.49
CA LEU A 187 -0.34 -5.75 19.15
C LEU A 187 0.56 -5.33 20.32
N GLN A 188 0.00 -5.18 21.53
CA GLN A 188 0.72 -4.87 22.77
C GLN A 188 1.55 -3.58 22.70
N VAL A 189 0.98 -2.52 22.14
CA VAL A 189 1.59 -1.17 22.02
C VAL A 189 0.61 -0.04 22.30
N ASP A 190 -0.52 -0.31 22.99
CA ASP A 190 -1.52 0.71 23.33
C ASP A 190 -1.04 1.63 24.46
N ASP A 191 -0.15 1.15 25.30
CA ASP A 191 0.55 1.94 26.33
C ASP A 191 1.43 3.06 25.75
N LEU A 192 1.78 2.96 24.45
CA LEU A 192 2.57 3.93 23.69
C LEU A 192 1.69 4.86 22.83
N ALA A 193 0.39 4.95 23.12
CA ALA A 193 -0.56 5.72 22.31
C ALA A 193 -0.21 7.22 22.20
N GLU A 194 0.34 7.81 23.26
CA GLU A 194 0.75 9.22 23.24
C GLU A 194 2.14 9.45 22.61
N CYS A 195 2.86 8.37 22.25
CA CYS A 195 4.20 8.45 21.69
C CYS A 195 4.21 8.78 20.20
N TYR A 196 5.20 9.53 19.80
CA TYR A 196 5.53 9.80 18.39
C TYR A 196 6.54 8.75 17.86
N PRO A 197 6.64 8.54 16.55
CA PRO A 197 7.52 7.53 15.97
C PRO A 197 8.98 7.60 16.43
N LYS A 198 9.51 8.79 16.68
CA LYS A 198 10.89 9.00 17.19
C LYS A 198 11.13 8.43 18.61
N GLU A 199 10.06 8.19 19.36
CA GLU A 199 10.08 7.70 20.74
C GLU A 199 9.89 6.18 20.81
N LEU A 200 9.57 5.54 19.67
CA LEU A 200 9.31 4.12 19.54
C LEU A 200 10.59 3.37 19.13
N SER A 201 10.77 2.18 19.67
CA SER A 201 11.75 1.22 19.15
C SER A 201 11.36 0.70 17.76
N GLY A 202 12.30 0.07 17.04
CA GLY A 202 12.04 -0.51 15.73
C GLY A 202 10.89 -1.52 15.74
N GLY A 203 10.84 -2.40 16.76
CA GLY A 203 9.76 -3.38 16.93
C GLY A 203 8.41 -2.73 17.22
N GLU A 204 8.35 -1.69 18.05
CA GLU A 204 7.13 -0.94 18.33
C GLU A 204 6.61 -0.20 17.10
N MET A 205 7.48 0.50 16.38
CA MET A 205 7.12 1.13 15.09
C MET A 205 6.56 0.11 14.10
N ARG A 206 7.13 -1.11 14.06
CA ARG A 206 6.65 -2.19 13.21
C ARG A 206 5.24 -2.62 13.60
N ARG A 207 4.97 -2.81 14.89
CA ARG A 207 3.64 -3.16 15.40
C ARG A 207 2.61 -2.07 15.09
N VAL A 208 2.96 -0.80 15.26
CA VAL A 208 2.10 0.33 14.85
C VAL A 208 1.85 0.32 13.33
N SER A 209 2.86 0.01 12.51
CA SER A 209 2.69 -0.11 11.05
C SER A 209 1.76 -1.27 10.67
N ILE A 210 1.83 -2.39 11.38
CA ILE A 210 0.90 -3.52 11.21
C ILE A 210 -0.53 -3.10 11.61
N ALA A 211 -0.71 -2.41 12.75
CA ALA A 211 -2.02 -1.87 13.15
C ALA A 211 -2.62 -0.98 12.07
N ARG A 212 -1.81 -0.08 11.48
CA ARG A 212 -2.21 0.79 10.38
C ARG A 212 -2.64 -0.01 9.14
N ALA A 213 -1.89 -1.04 8.78
CA ALA A 213 -2.24 -1.89 7.64
C ALA A 213 -3.57 -2.63 7.83
N LEU A 214 -3.94 -2.96 9.07
CA LEU A 214 -5.17 -3.68 9.43
C LEU A 214 -6.38 -2.74 9.65
N MET A 215 -6.18 -1.42 9.65
CA MET A 215 -7.20 -0.45 10.07
C MET A 215 -8.51 -0.58 9.29
N ASN A 216 -8.46 -0.73 7.96
CA ASN A 216 -9.64 -0.84 7.11
C ASN A 216 -10.16 -2.28 6.92
N GLY A 217 -9.62 -3.26 7.65
CA GLY A 217 -10.03 -4.67 7.53
C GLY A 217 -9.73 -5.25 6.14
N PRO A 218 -8.48 -5.18 5.67
CA PRO A 218 -8.13 -5.59 4.31
C PRO A 218 -8.42 -7.08 4.08
N LYS A 219 -8.75 -7.45 2.83
CA LYS A 219 -8.88 -8.84 2.40
C LYS A 219 -7.52 -9.49 2.13
N LEU A 220 -6.54 -8.71 1.73
CA LEU A 220 -5.16 -9.11 1.45
C LEU A 220 -4.20 -8.33 2.32
N LEU A 221 -3.43 -9.02 3.16
CA LEU A 221 -2.32 -8.42 3.91
C LEU A 221 -1.00 -8.81 3.25
N ILE A 222 -0.22 -7.81 2.86
CA ILE A 222 1.10 -7.97 2.28
C ILE A 222 2.13 -7.42 3.26
N ALA A 223 3.21 -8.17 3.50
CA ALA A 223 4.32 -7.72 4.33
C ALA A 223 5.65 -7.99 3.62
N ASP A 224 6.45 -6.94 3.42
CA ASP A 224 7.79 -7.04 2.86
C ASP A 224 8.81 -7.06 4.00
N GLU A 225 9.48 -8.20 4.19
CA GLU A 225 10.44 -8.48 5.26
C GLU A 225 9.92 -8.09 6.67
N PRO A 226 8.77 -8.66 7.12
CA PRO A 226 8.12 -8.21 8.36
C PRO A 226 8.95 -8.44 9.63
N THR A 227 9.99 -9.26 9.58
CA THR A 227 10.85 -9.61 10.72
C THR A 227 12.30 -9.13 10.55
N GLY A 228 12.61 -8.38 9.49
CA GLY A 228 13.98 -8.03 9.12
C GLY A 228 14.77 -7.26 10.17
N ASP A 229 14.09 -6.47 11.01
CA ASP A 229 14.68 -5.64 12.07
C ASP A 229 14.36 -6.16 13.49
N LEU A 230 13.77 -7.36 13.60
CA LEU A 230 13.40 -7.93 14.88
C LEU A 230 14.48 -8.89 15.36
N ASP A 231 14.76 -8.89 16.66
CA ASP A 231 15.55 -9.93 17.31
C ASP A 231 14.79 -11.26 17.36
N ALA A 232 15.49 -12.35 17.74
CA ALA A 232 14.91 -13.69 17.76
C ALA A 232 13.73 -13.82 18.75
N GLU A 233 13.70 -13.02 19.84
CA GLU A 233 12.62 -13.04 20.84
C GLU A 233 11.37 -12.33 20.29
N SER A 234 11.54 -11.18 19.62
CA SER A 234 10.44 -10.42 19.03
C SER A 234 9.81 -11.09 17.81
N THR A 235 10.51 -12.05 17.19
CA THR A 235 10.01 -12.81 16.03
C THR A 235 9.07 -13.96 16.46
N ALA A 236 9.11 -14.38 17.72
CA ALA A 236 8.36 -15.53 18.23
C ALA A 236 6.95 -15.18 18.79
N ILE A 237 6.55 -13.91 18.74
CA ILE A 237 5.21 -13.42 19.12
C ILE A 237 4.33 -13.36 17.88
#